data_5334cb400ad169853adfa186c85d6f5e
#
_entry.id   5334cb400ad169853adfa186c85d6f5e
#
_cell.length_a   1.000
_cell.length_b   1.000
_cell.length_c   1.000
_cell.angle_alpha   90.00
_cell.angle_beta   90.00
_cell.angle_gamma   90.00
#
_symmetry.space_group_name_H-M   'P 1'
#
loop_
_entity.id
_entity.type
_entity.pdbx_description
1 polymer ?
#
loop_
_entity_poly.entity_id
_entity_poly.type
_entity_poly.pdbx_seq_one_letter_code
_entity_poly.pdbx_strand_id
1 'polypeptide(L)'
;MRSLLVVGVVLVGLTAACGTADPPSRRQAPSPGSPAVSPASPAAASASVRCDEGMDGAAAPPADFQVVGGAVALPTSDVREAALQASEATMPDGSPGSFAKQGLLVRRGRHVELSVPESLTGRTWLVWGKPGSPGARVVADRCQGDKEWIAFPGGYLVRDMGCLPIRVRVDGGAVQEVLIGVGAPCPGQGPAPQI
;
A
#
# COMPACT_ATOMS: atom_id res chain seq x y z
N MET A 1 -21.88 -16.38 45.65
CA MET A 1 -21.69 -16.00 47.10
C MET A 1 -20.50 -15.04 47.20
N ARG A 2 -20.73 -13.95 47.88
CA ARG A 2 -19.84 -12.88 48.36
C ARG A 2 -19.51 -11.74 47.36
N SER A 3 -20.39 -10.75 47.49
CA SER A 3 -20.16 -9.32 47.20
C SER A 3 -19.02 -8.76 48.06
N LEU A 4 -18.28 -7.82 47.51
CA LEU A 4 -17.55 -6.81 48.27
C LEU A 4 -17.69 -5.46 47.57
N LEU A 5 -18.49 -4.61 48.19
CA LEU A 5 -18.59 -3.17 47.99
C LEU A 5 -17.36 -2.52 48.62
N VAL A 6 -16.71 -1.60 47.91
CA VAL A 6 -15.82 -0.61 48.55
C VAL A 6 -16.25 0.80 48.11
N VAL A 7 -16.68 1.51 49.11
CA VAL A 7 -17.04 2.94 49.11
C VAL A 7 -15.73 3.71 49.38
N GLY A 8 -15.44 4.75 48.60
CA GLY A 8 -14.25 5.62 48.81
C GLY A 8 -14.55 7.06 48.38
N VAL A 9 -14.94 7.82 49.30
CA VAL A 9 -14.74 9.24 49.73
C VAL A 9 -14.27 10.24 48.65
N VAL A 10 -15.15 11.24 48.45
CA VAL A 10 -14.95 12.53 47.77
C VAL A 10 -14.17 13.48 48.70
N LEU A 11 -13.10 14.08 48.17
CA LEU A 11 -12.43 15.23 48.77
C LEU A 11 -12.53 16.42 47.82
N VAL A 12 -13.34 17.42 48.26
CA VAL A 12 -13.46 18.74 47.62
C VAL A 12 -12.36 19.64 48.20
N GLY A 13 -11.44 20.10 47.35
CA GLY A 13 -10.45 21.12 47.74
C GLY A 13 -10.69 22.41 46.92
N LEU A 14 -11.25 23.42 47.60
CA LEU A 14 -11.26 24.80 47.11
C LEU A 14 -9.89 25.43 47.39
N THR A 15 -9.21 25.94 46.36
CA THR A 15 -8.14 26.93 46.54
C THR A 15 -8.41 28.14 45.66
N ALA A 16 -8.69 29.26 46.32
CA ALA A 16 -8.70 30.57 45.71
C ALA A 16 -7.25 31.05 45.49
N ALA A 17 -6.88 31.52 44.33
CA ALA A 17 -5.63 32.24 44.10
C ALA A 17 -5.89 33.52 43.33
N CYS A 18 -5.35 34.59 43.89
CA CYS A 18 -5.44 35.99 43.50
C CYS A 18 -4.89 36.25 42.08
N GLY A 19 -5.55 37.17 41.39
CA GLY A 19 -5.11 37.69 40.11
C GLY A 19 -3.88 38.58 40.21
N THR A 20 -3.00 38.41 39.26
CA THR A 20 -1.99 39.38 38.86
C THR A 20 -2.29 39.80 37.43
N ALA A 21 -2.51 41.10 37.22
CA ALA A 21 -2.75 41.68 35.90
C ALA A 21 -1.47 41.67 35.07
N ASP A 22 -1.50 40.98 33.95
CA ASP A 22 -0.43 41.02 32.94
C ASP A 22 -0.55 42.27 32.06
N PRO A 23 0.55 42.92 31.67
CA PRO A 23 0.56 44.07 30.78
C PRO A 23 0.15 43.66 29.34
N PRO A 24 -0.38 44.59 28.53
CA PRO A 24 -0.89 44.27 27.21
C PRO A 24 0.21 43.80 26.27
N SER A 25 0.14 42.51 25.86
CA SER A 25 1.00 41.92 24.83
C SER A 25 0.83 42.70 23.52
N ARG A 26 1.94 43.26 23.08
CA ARG A 26 2.13 43.87 21.76
C ARG A 26 1.77 42.84 20.69
N ARG A 27 0.69 43.11 19.91
CA ARG A 27 0.33 42.32 18.72
C ARG A 27 1.53 42.30 17.78
N GLN A 28 2.17 41.15 17.70
CA GLN A 28 3.07 40.85 16.59
C GLN A 28 2.25 40.74 15.30
N ALA A 29 2.62 41.50 14.29
CA ALA A 29 2.10 41.37 12.94
C ALA A 29 2.36 39.95 12.40
N PRO A 30 1.41 39.37 11.64
CA PRO A 30 1.66 38.05 11.03
C PRO A 30 2.80 38.18 10.04
N SER A 31 3.88 37.40 10.26
CA SER A 31 4.94 37.19 9.27
C SER A 31 4.32 36.64 7.96
N PRO A 32 4.80 37.10 6.78
CA PRO A 32 4.33 36.56 5.51
C PRO A 32 4.61 35.05 5.47
N GLY A 33 3.52 34.28 5.31
CA GLY A 33 3.49 32.85 5.49
C GLY A 33 4.51 32.12 4.61
N SER A 34 5.29 31.25 5.23
CA SER A 34 5.92 30.15 4.54
C SER A 34 4.80 29.35 3.82
N PRO A 35 5.01 28.94 2.56
CA PRO A 35 4.04 28.11 1.86
C PRO A 35 3.81 26.84 2.69
N ALA A 36 2.56 26.62 3.10
CA ALA A 36 2.16 25.40 3.74
C ALA A 36 2.44 24.26 2.77
N VAL A 37 3.43 23.42 3.07
CA VAL A 37 3.65 22.17 2.37
C VAL A 37 2.45 21.30 2.71
N SER A 38 1.49 21.23 1.81
CA SER A 38 0.39 20.26 1.94
C SER A 38 1.00 18.87 2.02
N PRO A 39 0.65 18.05 3.03
CA PRO A 39 1.10 16.66 3.07
C PRO A 39 0.61 15.98 1.78
N ALA A 40 1.55 15.36 1.06
CA ALA A 40 1.22 14.58 -0.14
C ALA A 40 0.16 13.54 0.22
N SER A 41 -0.92 13.49 -0.55
CA SER A 41 -1.97 12.49 -0.35
C SER A 41 -1.35 11.10 -0.43
N PRO A 42 -1.62 10.17 0.51
CA PRO A 42 -1.07 8.80 0.48
C PRO A 42 -1.39 8.05 -0.83
N ALA A 43 -2.42 8.49 -1.55
CA ALA A 43 -2.77 7.97 -2.87
C ALA A 43 -1.72 8.25 -3.96
N ALA A 44 -0.96 9.33 -3.85
CA ALA A 44 0.10 9.70 -4.79
C ALA A 44 1.50 9.24 -4.34
N ALA A 45 1.61 8.64 -3.14
CA ALA A 45 2.90 8.23 -2.58
C ALA A 45 3.55 7.14 -3.43
N SER A 46 4.85 7.25 -3.64
CA SER A 46 5.69 6.16 -4.12
C SER A 46 6.16 5.34 -2.92
N ALA A 47 5.91 4.04 -2.95
CA ALA A 47 6.47 3.09 -2.01
C ALA A 47 7.73 2.46 -2.60
N SER A 48 8.72 2.14 -1.77
CA SER A 48 9.87 1.33 -2.17
C SER A 48 9.86 0.07 -1.34
N VAL A 49 9.98 -1.08 -1.98
CA VAL A 49 10.25 -2.32 -1.26
C VAL A 49 11.73 -2.35 -0.89
N ARG A 50 12.02 -2.63 0.35
CA ARG A 50 13.40 -2.82 0.80
C ARG A 50 13.85 -4.23 0.44
N CYS A 51 15.09 -4.38 0.04
CA CYS A 51 15.60 -5.68 -0.39
C CYS A 51 15.61 -6.72 0.73
N ASP A 52 15.75 -6.30 1.98
CA ASP A 52 15.67 -7.15 3.17
C ASP A 52 14.23 -7.56 3.57
N GLU A 53 13.23 -7.00 2.92
CA GLU A 53 11.81 -7.38 3.08
C GLU A 53 11.39 -8.54 2.15
N GLY A 54 12.28 -8.97 1.27
CA GLY A 54 12.07 -10.16 0.43
C GLY A 54 11.90 -11.42 1.30
N MET A 55 10.98 -12.26 0.86
CA MET A 55 10.86 -13.65 1.34
C MET A 55 11.76 -14.56 0.51
N ASP A 56 11.72 -15.85 0.81
CA ASP A 56 12.40 -16.87 -0.01
C ASP A 56 12.09 -16.68 -1.49
N GLY A 57 13.14 -16.59 -2.30
CA GLY A 57 13.02 -16.44 -3.74
C GLY A 57 12.76 -17.78 -4.44
N ALA A 58 12.61 -17.72 -5.76
CA ALA A 58 12.40 -18.87 -6.63
C ALA A 58 13.47 -18.94 -7.71
N ALA A 59 13.71 -20.14 -8.24
CA ALA A 59 14.56 -20.33 -9.42
C ALA A 59 13.83 -19.86 -10.70
N ALA A 60 12.50 -20.01 -10.73
CA ALA A 60 11.64 -19.57 -11.82
C ALA A 60 10.29 -19.12 -11.26
N PRO A 61 9.56 -18.22 -11.94
CA PRO A 61 8.19 -17.86 -11.56
C PRO A 61 7.23 -19.05 -11.73
N PRO A 62 6.09 -19.06 -11.01
CA PRO A 62 5.00 -20.00 -11.25
C PRO A 62 4.48 -19.93 -12.69
N ALA A 63 3.91 -21.02 -13.19
CA ALA A 63 3.42 -21.10 -14.58
C ALA A 63 2.24 -20.15 -14.87
N ASP A 64 1.47 -19.76 -13.85
CA ASP A 64 0.37 -18.79 -13.91
C ASP A 64 0.83 -17.33 -13.74
N PHE A 65 2.13 -17.06 -13.90
CA PHE A 65 2.72 -15.73 -13.89
C PHE A 65 3.35 -15.39 -15.23
N GLN A 66 3.03 -14.23 -15.76
CA GLN A 66 3.69 -13.67 -16.94
C GLN A 66 4.97 -12.94 -16.53
N VAL A 67 6.07 -13.22 -17.22
CA VAL A 67 7.30 -12.43 -17.08
C VAL A 67 7.22 -11.18 -17.97
N VAL A 68 7.14 -10.02 -17.34
CA VAL A 68 7.04 -8.72 -17.99
C VAL A 68 8.41 -8.05 -17.98
N GLY A 69 8.84 -7.54 -19.12
CA GLY A 69 10.13 -6.86 -19.27
C GLY A 69 11.34 -7.73 -18.91
N GLY A 70 11.19 -9.05 -18.84
CA GLY A 70 12.22 -10.00 -18.44
C GLY A 70 12.65 -9.87 -16.97
N ALA A 71 11.91 -9.14 -16.13
CA ALA A 71 12.37 -8.81 -14.78
C ALA A 71 11.29 -8.80 -13.68
N VAL A 72 10.02 -8.82 -14.00
CA VAL A 72 8.95 -8.93 -13.02
C VAL A 72 7.95 -10.00 -13.45
N ALA A 73 7.51 -10.83 -12.52
CA ALA A 73 6.50 -11.84 -12.81
C ALA A 73 5.21 -11.51 -12.05
N LEU A 74 4.10 -11.48 -12.80
CA LEU A 74 2.78 -11.07 -12.34
C LEU A 74 1.70 -12.04 -12.83
N PRO A 75 0.63 -12.27 -12.06
CA PRO A 75 -0.49 -13.13 -12.43
C PRO A 75 -1.48 -12.38 -13.36
N THR A 76 -1.01 -12.06 -14.56
CA THR A 76 -1.79 -11.29 -15.54
C THR A 76 -2.94 -12.09 -16.12
N SER A 77 -3.92 -11.39 -16.69
CA SER A 77 -5.06 -12.02 -17.37
C SER A 77 -4.66 -12.85 -18.60
N ASP A 78 -3.47 -12.60 -19.17
CA ASP A 78 -2.99 -13.32 -20.35
C ASP A 78 -2.56 -14.76 -20.05
N VAL A 79 -2.22 -15.06 -18.79
CA VAL A 79 -1.71 -16.39 -18.38
C VAL A 79 -2.51 -17.01 -17.23
N ARG A 80 -3.26 -16.21 -16.49
CA ARG A 80 -4.05 -16.68 -15.35
C ARG A 80 -5.51 -16.84 -15.73
N GLU A 81 -6.05 -18.05 -15.58
CA GLU A 81 -7.42 -18.39 -15.98
C GLU A 81 -8.50 -17.69 -15.15
N ALA A 82 -8.24 -17.39 -13.86
CA ALA A 82 -9.21 -16.79 -12.96
C ALA A 82 -8.65 -15.54 -12.27
N ALA A 83 -9.54 -14.61 -11.95
CA ALA A 83 -9.18 -13.41 -11.17
C ALA A 83 -8.56 -13.78 -9.80
N LEU A 84 -7.78 -12.88 -9.24
CA LEU A 84 -7.28 -13.00 -7.87
C LEU A 84 -8.44 -12.92 -6.88
N GLN A 85 -8.41 -13.78 -5.87
CA GLN A 85 -9.32 -13.69 -4.76
C GLN A 85 -9.02 -12.44 -3.94
N ALA A 86 -10.07 -11.73 -3.52
CA ALA A 86 -9.97 -10.57 -2.67
C ALA A 86 -10.87 -10.71 -1.45
N SER A 87 -10.41 -10.23 -0.31
CA SER A 87 -11.13 -10.17 0.96
C SER A 87 -11.36 -8.72 1.38
N GLU A 88 -12.32 -8.51 2.27
CA GLU A 88 -12.57 -7.18 2.84
C GLU A 88 -11.31 -6.60 3.50
N ALA A 89 -11.11 -5.30 3.32
CA ALA A 89 -9.98 -4.57 3.87
C ALA A 89 -10.34 -3.10 4.13
N THR A 90 -9.54 -2.44 4.96
CA THR A 90 -9.64 -1.00 5.19
C THR A 90 -8.64 -0.28 4.30
N MET A 91 -9.11 0.74 3.58
CA MET A 91 -8.30 1.60 2.74
C MET A 91 -7.41 2.54 3.57
N PRO A 92 -6.36 3.15 2.99
CA PRO A 92 -5.51 4.11 3.69
C PRO A 92 -6.26 5.34 4.25
N ASP A 93 -7.42 5.66 3.70
CA ASP A 93 -8.29 6.76 4.15
C ASP A 93 -9.36 6.31 5.17
N GLY A 94 -9.31 5.05 5.64
CA GLY A 94 -10.26 4.47 6.59
C GLY A 94 -11.56 3.95 5.96
N SER A 95 -11.78 4.13 4.66
CA SER A 95 -12.98 3.62 3.98
C SER A 95 -12.91 2.11 3.74
N PRO A 96 -14.05 1.43 3.51
CA PRO A 96 -14.05 0.01 3.12
C PRO A 96 -13.51 -0.20 1.71
N GLY A 97 -12.95 -1.38 1.48
CA GLY A 97 -12.45 -1.84 0.19
C GLY A 97 -12.07 -3.32 0.25
N SER A 98 -11.18 -3.76 -0.63
CA SER A 98 -10.77 -5.15 -0.73
C SER A 98 -9.26 -5.29 -0.94
N PHE A 99 -8.70 -6.36 -0.40
CA PHE A 99 -7.28 -6.72 -0.57
C PHE A 99 -7.14 -8.08 -1.24
N ALA A 100 -6.43 -8.11 -2.37
CA ALA A 100 -6.01 -9.35 -3.01
C ALA A 100 -4.55 -9.63 -2.68
N LYS A 101 -4.33 -10.67 -1.87
CA LYS A 101 -2.97 -11.09 -1.49
C LYS A 101 -2.25 -11.70 -2.68
N GLN A 102 -1.13 -11.12 -3.06
CA GLN A 102 -0.33 -11.59 -4.17
C GLN A 102 1.15 -11.23 -3.96
N GLY A 103 2.03 -12.22 -4.04
CA GLY A 103 3.47 -11.98 -4.02
C GLY A 103 3.93 -11.28 -5.30
N LEU A 104 4.87 -10.34 -5.18
CA LEU A 104 5.58 -9.76 -6.30
C LEU A 104 6.91 -10.50 -6.48
N LEU A 105 7.17 -11.04 -7.67
CA LEU A 105 8.46 -11.62 -7.99
C LEU A 105 9.26 -10.66 -8.87
N VAL A 106 10.47 -10.34 -8.43
CA VAL A 106 11.39 -9.47 -9.15
C VAL A 106 12.70 -10.22 -9.39
N ARG A 107 13.22 -10.13 -10.61
CA ARG A 107 14.51 -10.72 -10.94
C ARG A 107 15.62 -9.94 -10.25
N ARG A 108 16.54 -10.64 -9.57
CA ARG A 108 17.64 -10.02 -8.84
C ARG A 108 18.46 -9.08 -9.74
N GLY A 109 18.97 -8.01 -9.14
CA GLY A 109 19.81 -7.02 -9.81
C GLY A 109 19.08 -6.09 -10.77
N ARG A 110 17.75 -6.21 -10.94
CA ARG A 110 16.98 -5.38 -11.85
C ARG A 110 16.28 -4.25 -11.08
N HIS A 111 16.17 -3.10 -11.73
CA HIS A 111 15.33 -2.01 -11.27
C HIS A 111 13.94 -2.17 -11.88
N VAL A 112 12.94 -2.38 -11.02
CA VAL A 112 11.55 -2.58 -11.42
C VAL A 112 10.67 -1.53 -10.78
N GLU A 113 9.82 -0.92 -11.59
CA GLU A 113 8.79 0.03 -11.17
C GLU A 113 7.43 -0.48 -11.61
N LEU A 114 6.50 -0.59 -10.66
CA LEU A 114 5.09 -0.83 -10.92
C LEU A 114 4.31 0.42 -10.55
N SER A 115 3.29 0.77 -11.34
CA SER A 115 2.39 1.87 -11.02
C SER A 115 0.98 1.62 -11.51
N VAL A 116 0.02 2.25 -10.85
CA VAL A 116 -1.36 2.33 -11.35
C VAL A 116 -1.49 3.55 -12.27
N PRO A 117 -2.36 3.53 -13.29
CA PRO A 117 -2.73 4.71 -14.06
C PRO A 117 -3.27 5.82 -13.17
N GLU A 118 -3.11 7.07 -13.58
CA GLU A 118 -3.58 8.24 -12.84
C GLU A 118 -5.09 8.17 -12.50
N SER A 119 -5.90 7.62 -13.41
CA SER A 119 -7.35 7.42 -13.23
C SER A 119 -7.72 6.49 -12.07
N LEU A 120 -6.78 5.66 -11.60
CA LEU A 120 -6.96 4.75 -10.46
C LEU A 120 -6.29 5.25 -9.18
N THR A 121 -5.59 6.39 -9.23
CA THR A 121 -4.98 7.00 -8.04
C THR A 121 -6.05 7.35 -7.01
N GLY A 122 -5.84 6.95 -5.75
CA GLY A 122 -6.83 7.12 -4.67
C GLY A 122 -7.96 6.08 -4.68
N ARG A 123 -7.91 5.10 -5.58
CA ARG A 123 -8.86 3.98 -5.65
C ARG A 123 -8.16 2.61 -5.66
N THR A 124 -6.89 2.60 -6.04
CA THR A 124 -6.04 1.41 -6.07
C THR A 124 -4.68 1.74 -5.50
N TRP A 125 -4.18 0.86 -4.66
CA TRP A 125 -2.83 0.94 -4.09
C TRP A 125 -2.11 -0.39 -4.30
N LEU A 126 -0.83 -0.27 -4.60
CA LEU A 126 0.13 -1.35 -4.64
C LEU A 126 0.75 -1.45 -3.25
N VAL A 127 0.78 -2.65 -2.67
CA VAL A 127 1.22 -2.86 -1.28
C VAL A 127 2.15 -4.06 -1.26
N TRP A 128 3.45 -3.83 -1.33
CA TRP A 128 4.46 -4.88 -1.16
C TRP A 128 5.53 -4.45 -0.17
N GLY A 129 6.14 -5.44 0.48
CA GLY A 129 7.15 -5.27 1.52
C GLY A 129 6.68 -5.78 2.88
N LYS A 130 7.51 -5.58 3.92
CA LYS A 130 7.23 -6.07 5.27
C LYS A 130 7.70 -5.05 6.33
N PRO A 131 6.78 -4.21 6.85
CA PRO A 131 5.39 -4.02 6.43
C PRO A 131 5.31 -3.28 5.09
N GLY A 132 4.39 -3.69 4.22
CA GLY A 132 4.14 -3.00 2.96
C GLY A 132 3.48 -1.63 3.19
N SER A 133 3.95 -0.62 2.48
CA SER A 133 3.34 0.71 2.48
C SER A 133 2.45 0.88 1.24
N PRO A 134 1.17 1.24 1.39
CA PRO A 134 0.30 1.49 0.25
C PRO A 134 0.77 2.69 -0.57
N GLY A 135 0.85 2.53 -1.90
CA GLY A 135 1.21 3.60 -2.81
C GLY A 135 0.65 3.39 -4.21
N ALA A 136 0.53 4.46 -5.00
CA ALA A 136 0.16 4.36 -6.41
C ALA A 136 1.32 3.83 -7.27
N ARG A 137 2.51 3.79 -6.71
CA ARG A 137 3.75 3.30 -7.33
C ARG A 137 4.57 2.53 -6.33
N VAL A 138 5.18 1.44 -6.78
CA VAL A 138 6.14 0.62 -6.01
C VAL A 138 7.42 0.44 -6.81
N VAL A 139 8.55 0.56 -6.13
CA VAL A 139 9.87 0.40 -6.73
C VAL A 139 10.65 -0.69 -5.99
N ALA A 140 11.22 -1.65 -6.75
CA ALA A 140 12.24 -2.57 -6.28
C ALA A 140 13.55 -2.23 -7.00
N ASP A 141 14.56 -1.76 -6.24
CA ASP A 141 15.80 -1.27 -6.85
C ASP A 141 16.96 -2.24 -6.66
N ARG A 142 17.27 -2.96 -7.72
CA ARG A 142 18.46 -3.82 -7.88
C ARG A 142 18.76 -4.74 -6.70
N CYS A 143 17.70 -5.27 -6.09
CA CYS A 143 17.83 -6.20 -4.98
C CYS A 143 18.68 -7.40 -5.36
N GLN A 144 19.54 -7.82 -4.44
CA GLN A 144 20.37 -9.02 -4.56
C GLN A 144 19.77 -10.16 -3.71
N GLY A 145 20.06 -11.39 -4.06
CA GLY A 145 19.61 -12.59 -3.35
C GLY A 145 20.22 -13.85 -3.91
N ASP A 146 20.06 -14.96 -3.22
CA ASP A 146 20.62 -16.26 -3.61
C ASP A 146 19.87 -16.90 -4.78
N LYS A 147 18.61 -16.53 -4.95
CA LYS A 147 17.75 -17.02 -6.04
C LYS A 147 17.70 -16.03 -7.19
N GLU A 148 17.32 -16.50 -8.36
CA GLU A 148 17.16 -15.66 -9.54
C GLU A 148 15.99 -14.67 -9.38
N TRP A 149 14.93 -15.10 -8.71
CA TRP A 149 13.73 -14.31 -8.43
C TRP A 149 13.57 -14.10 -6.94
N ILE A 150 13.36 -12.87 -6.55
CA ILE A 150 13.10 -12.44 -5.18
C ILE A 150 11.61 -12.22 -5.04
N ALA A 151 10.99 -12.81 -4.01
CA ALA A 151 9.58 -12.65 -3.73
C ALA A 151 9.34 -11.62 -2.62
N PHE A 152 8.48 -10.65 -2.85
CA PHE A 152 8.02 -9.69 -1.85
C PHE A 152 6.57 -9.99 -1.46
N PRO A 153 6.25 -10.09 -0.17
CA PRO A 153 4.89 -10.29 0.28
C PRO A 153 4.05 -9.04 0.04
N GLY A 154 2.76 -9.21 -0.25
CA GLY A 154 1.88 -8.06 -0.43
C GLY A 154 0.71 -8.33 -1.36
N GLY A 155 0.31 -7.32 -2.15
CA GLY A 155 -0.82 -7.45 -3.05
C GLY A 155 -1.40 -6.12 -3.53
N TYR A 156 -2.65 -6.20 -3.91
CA TYR A 156 -3.44 -5.08 -4.44
C TYR A 156 -4.52 -4.70 -3.43
N LEU A 157 -4.57 -3.44 -3.07
CA LEU A 157 -5.62 -2.88 -2.23
C LEU A 157 -6.50 -2.01 -3.13
N VAL A 158 -7.79 -2.34 -3.24
CA VAL A 158 -8.68 -1.73 -4.21
C VAL A 158 -9.98 -1.27 -3.56
N ARG A 159 -10.49 -0.12 -3.98
CA ARG A 159 -11.82 0.35 -3.56
C ARG A 159 -12.92 -0.47 -4.24
N ASP A 160 -12.76 -0.72 -5.51
CA ASP A 160 -13.69 -1.49 -6.32
C ASP A 160 -12.96 -2.67 -6.95
N MET A 161 -13.51 -3.87 -6.81
CA MET A 161 -13.01 -5.08 -7.47
C MET A 161 -13.19 -4.95 -9.00
N GLY A 162 -12.20 -5.45 -9.75
CA GLY A 162 -12.23 -5.34 -11.21
C GLY A 162 -10.94 -5.73 -11.90
N CYS A 163 -10.92 -5.46 -13.19
CA CYS A 163 -9.74 -5.63 -14.04
C CYS A 163 -8.84 -4.38 -13.91
N LEU A 164 -7.66 -4.57 -13.36
CA LEU A 164 -6.70 -3.48 -13.08
C LEU A 164 -5.62 -3.41 -14.16
N PRO A 165 -5.48 -2.29 -14.87
CA PRO A 165 -4.27 -2.02 -15.64
C PRO A 165 -3.11 -1.66 -14.69
N ILE A 166 -2.02 -2.39 -14.80
CA ILE A 166 -0.77 -2.15 -14.07
C ILE A 166 0.32 -1.81 -15.06
N ARG A 167 0.98 -0.69 -14.85
CA ARG A 167 2.11 -0.24 -15.67
C ARG A 167 3.40 -0.75 -15.04
N VAL A 168 4.21 -1.38 -15.87
CA VAL A 168 5.50 -1.97 -15.50
C VAL A 168 6.59 -1.26 -16.29
N ARG A 169 7.64 -0.81 -15.61
CA ARG A 169 8.86 -0.30 -16.21
C ARG A 169 10.06 -1.03 -15.63
N VAL A 170 10.94 -1.50 -16.50
CA VAL A 170 12.16 -2.21 -16.10
C VAL A 170 13.38 -1.42 -16.57
N ASP A 171 14.34 -1.19 -15.67
CA ASP A 171 15.62 -0.48 -15.91
C ASP A 171 15.47 0.85 -16.66
N GLY A 172 14.39 1.59 -16.39
CA GLY A 172 14.10 2.86 -17.06
C GLY A 172 13.64 2.74 -18.51
N GLY A 173 13.39 1.51 -19.03
CA GLY A 173 12.93 1.25 -20.38
C GLY A 173 11.46 1.67 -20.64
N ALA A 174 10.90 1.22 -21.74
CA ALA A 174 9.51 1.49 -22.10
C ALA A 174 8.53 0.92 -21.07
N VAL A 175 7.44 1.65 -20.86
CA VAL A 175 6.34 1.17 -20.01
C VAL A 175 5.56 0.09 -20.75
N GLN A 176 5.32 -1.02 -20.10
CA GLN A 176 4.41 -2.08 -20.53
C GLN A 176 3.18 -2.06 -19.61
N GLU A 177 1.99 -2.12 -20.16
CA GLU A 177 0.76 -2.23 -19.40
C GLU A 177 0.25 -3.66 -19.45
N VAL A 178 -0.11 -4.21 -18.29
CA VAL A 178 -0.67 -5.55 -18.14
C VAL A 178 -1.96 -5.48 -17.34
N LEU A 179 -2.85 -6.43 -17.53
CA LEU A 179 -4.14 -6.49 -16.86
C LEU A 179 -4.14 -7.57 -15.78
N ILE A 180 -4.70 -7.24 -14.61
CA ILE A 180 -4.83 -8.16 -13.46
C ILE A 180 -6.26 -8.11 -12.92
N GLY A 181 -6.96 -9.24 -12.94
CA GLY A 181 -8.26 -9.36 -12.32
C GLY A 181 -8.13 -9.43 -10.79
N VAL A 182 -8.78 -8.52 -10.07
CA VAL A 182 -8.78 -8.47 -8.59
C VAL A 182 -10.21 -8.54 -8.08
N GLY A 183 -10.58 -9.65 -7.47
CA GLY A 183 -11.92 -9.94 -6.98
C GLY A 183 -12.97 -10.11 -8.09
N ALA A 184 -12.76 -9.48 -9.25
CA ALA A 184 -13.56 -9.63 -10.45
C ALA A 184 -12.64 -9.84 -11.67
N PRO A 185 -13.10 -10.58 -12.71
CA PRO A 185 -12.26 -10.99 -13.82
C PRO A 185 -11.99 -9.85 -14.81
N CYS A 186 -10.83 -9.93 -15.48
CA CYS A 186 -10.59 -9.24 -16.73
C CYS A 186 -11.34 -9.92 -17.89
N PRO A 187 -11.48 -9.25 -19.05
CA PRO A 187 -12.00 -9.89 -20.25
C PRO A 187 -11.26 -11.19 -20.56
N GLY A 188 -12.00 -12.28 -20.73
CA GLY A 188 -11.43 -13.61 -20.99
C GLY A 188 -11.04 -14.43 -19.77
N GLN A 189 -11.00 -13.85 -18.56
CA GLN A 189 -10.79 -14.60 -17.32
C GLN A 189 -12.09 -15.15 -16.74
N GLY A 190 -11.98 -16.24 -15.97
CA GLY A 190 -13.02 -16.71 -15.06
C GLY A 190 -13.10 -15.89 -13.76
N PRO A 191 -14.20 -16.05 -12.99
CA PRO A 191 -14.36 -15.40 -11.70
C PRO A 191 -13.28 -15.85 -10.71
N ALA A 192 -13.06 -15.03 -9.67
CA ALA A 192 -12.20 -15.40 -8.55
C ALA A 192 -12.75 -16.66 -7.85
N PRO A 193 -11.89 -17.58 -7.39
CA PRO A 193 -12.33 -18.73 -6.61
C PRO A 193 -13.12 -18.28 -5.37
N GLN A 194 -14.22 -18.98 -5.07
CA GLN A 194 -14.97 -18.76 -3.82
C GLN A 194 -14.27 -19.49 -2.67
N ILE A 195 -14.25 -18.89 -1.48
CA ILE A 195 -13.78 -19.51 -0.24
C ILE A 195 -14.92 -20.27 0.38
#